data_b9c212826fca4d69faa9ecdcfc398c44
#
_entry.id   b9c212826fca4d69faa9ecdcfc398c44
#
_cell.length_a   1.000
_cell.length_b   1.000
_cell.length_c   1.000
_cell.angle_alpha   90.00
_cell.angle_beta   90.00
_cell.angle_gamma   90.00
#
_symmetry.space_group_name_H-M   'P 1'
#
loop_
_entity.id
_entity.type
_entity.pdbx_description
1 polymer ?
#
loop_
_entity_poly.entity_id
_entity_poly.type
_entity_poly.pdbx_seq_one_letter_code
_entity_poly.pdbx_strand_id
1 'polypeptide(L)'
;VRKRKTAWRHGRLICGVVVFAVVTVFAATGMADRGIRDLLQARAHVTGTYTCPGYSGIDSANPVTDLRRDTFTWGDFGPAKVGDGKGDIDWRLNPYKNPSWYMWLHSLRWLGLGISAASKGDRAALAHVTAIVEDWVHDNPYSWKNDVGAYESTMHRTNVLICTRQAILSGLRVPTLPAGYSWLDKALVEHAKFLIKNYSGDGNHGTDEALALFGVGCTLNRPSYLHTAESRLTNAIKTAIDSAGSTNEQSTAYAQFNYTLWGRAEAVLKQCGADPGTTISKRRALMANWLALATNSLGRLHQIGDSEAVKTMSDPGTPLEYAASLGTKGVAPTQRIGIFDAGYVFGRTGWGQTRPFSQESTYSIRFGPAREKHGHNDHMAITYTSRGREILVDGGHAGYQTDKWRAWARSQAAHNSLTTPMTPDRNFATTLKRSRIEPDSEFYEFTDQPGTGIDRTRGVLVLKDPDLLVVLDQATSTTPQQFQTLWHLPDDQNVTVRSPTTAVAKKPGGGTQTFLFQIPYRQQLPTDAIQVEKGESDPVQGWHYPDIFTRKPAPTVMFNRSGQSATILSVIAPVKTSQPARYTARRAGSTLIVDLNIDGHHTSIGVTPGGTLHRLT
;
A
#
# COMPACT_ATOMS: atom_id res chain seq x y z
N VAL A 1 -21.98 31.50 -45.30
CA VAL A 1 -22.28 31.89 -46.68
C VAL A 1 -21.19 31.35 -47.61
N ARG A 2 -21.61 30.49 -48.52
CA ARG A 2 -21.04 30.11 -49.84
C ARG A 2 -19.57 29.61 -49.93
N LYS A 3 -19.44 28.32 -50.13
CA LYS A 3 -18.97 27.54 -51.29
C LYS A 3 -17.93 28.21 -52.23
N ARG A 4 -16.79 27.50 -52.41
CA ARG A 4 -16.33 27.15 -53.78
C ARG A 4 -15.48 25.86 -53.73
N LYS A 5 -15.91 24.88 -54.55
CA LYS A 5 -15.17 23.68 -54.99
C LYS A 5 -14.17 24.10 -56.07
N THR A 6 -13.06 23.47 -56.16
CA THR A 6 -12.45 23.10 -57.46
C THR A 6 -11.66 21.80 -57.30
N ALA A 7 -11.91 20.95 -58.25
CA ALA A 7 -11.34 19.62 -58.39
C ALA A 7 -9.94 19.64 -58.99
N TRP A 8 -9.10 18.67 -58.57
CA TRP A 8 -8.11 18.09 -59.46
C TRP A 8 -8.08 16.58 -59.30
N ARG A 9 -8.29 15.92 -60.42
CA ARG A 9 -8.40 14.48 -60.58
C ARG A 9 -7.14 13.93 -61.24
N HIS A 10 -6.82 12.66 -60.89
CA HIS A 10 -6.07 11.64 -61.63
C HIS A 10 -4.53 11.72 -61.60
N GLY A 11 -3.93 10.76 -60.96
CA GLY A 11 -2.55 10.39 -61.19
C GLY A 11 -1.78 9.73 -60.06
N ARG A 12 -2.43 8.93 -59.17
CA ARG A 12 -1.69 8.09 -58.18
C ARG A 12 -2.55 6.90 -57.70
N LEU A 13 -3.02 6.05 -58.64
CA LEU A 13 -3.87 4.93 -58.22
C LEU A 13 -3.30 3.54 -58.62
N ILE A 14 -2.04 3.40 -58.91
CA ILE A 14 -1.45 2.09 -59.26
C ILE A 14 -0.35 1.64 -58.30
N CYS A 15 0.34 2.52 -57.60
CA CYS A 15 1.36 2.08 -56.60
C CYS A 15 0.82 1.77 -55.18
N GLY A 16 -0.40 2.22 -54.84
CA GLY A 16 -0.97 2.01 -53.50
C GLY A 16 -1.54 0.60 -53.24
N VAL A 17 -2.02 -0.07 -54.28
CA VAL A 17 -2.73 -1.34 -54.15
C VAL A 17 -1.75 -2.52 -53.96
N VAL A 18 -0.57 -2.46 -54.55
CA VAL A 18 0.42 -3.54 -54.42
C VAL A 18 1.12 -3.49 -53.03
N VAL A 19 1.35 -2.30 -52.49
CA VAL A 19 1.94 -2.15 -51.14
C VAL A 19 0.95 -2.54 -50.05
N PHE A 20 -0.35 -2.27 -50.25
CA PHE A 20 -1.38 -2.67 -49.27
C PHE A 20 -1.65 -4.17 -49.26
N ALA A 21 -1.57 -4.85 -50.40
CA ALA A 21 -1.73 -6.32 -50.48
C ALA A 21 -0.55 -7.06 -49.89
N VAL A 22 0.69 -6.56 -50.04
CA VAL A 22 1.89 -7.17 -49.44
C VAL A 22 1.95 -6.92 -47.93
N VAL A 23 1.56 -5.72 -47.44
CA VAL A 23 1.56 -5.43 -46.00
C VAL A 23 0.41 -6.16 -45.27
N THR A 24 -0.77 -6.35 -45.91
CA THR A 24 -1.86 -7.15 -45.32
C THR A 24 -1.57 -8.65 -45.34
N VAL A 25 -0.87 -9.18 -46.32
CA VAL A 25 -0.44 -10.60 -46.31
C VAL A 25 0.65 -10.84 -45.27
N PHE A 26 1.63 -9.94 -45.12
CA PHE A 26 2.64 -10.07 -44.06
C PHE A 26 2.06 -9.83 -42.65
N ALA A 27 1.07 -8.96 -42.48
CA ALA A 27 0.38 -8.78 -41.22
C ALA A 27 -0.52 -9.99 -40.87
N ALA A 28 -1.22 -10.54 -41.86
CA ALA A 28 -2.08 -11.72 -41.67
C ALA A 28 -1.27 -12.99 -41.38
N THR A 29 -0.13 -13.20 -42.06
CA THR A 29 0.76 -14.34 -41.82
C THR A 29 1.49 -14.18 -40.49
N GLY A 30 1.90 -12.98 -40.11
CA GLY A 30 2.53 -12.70 -38.81
C GLY A 30 1.56 -12.84 -37.62
N MET A 31 0.29 -12.51 -37.78
CA MET A 31 -0.75 -12.71 -36.76
C MET A 31 -1.17 -14.19 -36.68
N ALA A 32 -1.25 -14.91 -37.83
CA ALA A 32 -1.53 -16.35 -37.86
C ALA A 32 -0.37 -17.14 -37.23
N ASP A 33 0.88 -16.78 -37.53
CA ASP A 33 2.04 -17.45 -36.98
C ASP A 33 2.22 -17.19 -35.48
N ARG A 34 1.89 -15.98 -34.99
CA ARG A 34 1.83 -15.69 -33.54
C ARG A 34 0.69 -16.45 -32.86
N GLY A 35 -0.50 -16.46 -33.45
CA GLY A 35 -1.64 -17.20 -32.90
C GLY A 35 -1.41 -18.70 -32.86
N ILE A 36 -0.72 -19.27 -33.85
CA ILE A 36 -0.33 -20.70 -33.90
C ILE A 36 0.81 -20.98 -32.90
N ARG A 37 1.80 -20.11 -32.76
CA ARG A 37 2.86 -20.24 -31.75
C ARG A 37 2.29 -20.11 -30.33
N ASP A 38 1.40 -19.16 -30.09
CA ASP A 38 0.74 -18.97 -28.79
C ASP A 38 -0.17 -20.18 -28.44
N LEU A 39 -0.87 -20.75 -29.45
CA LEU A 39 -1.65 -21.97 -29.29
C LEU A 39 -0.76 -23.24 -29.09
N LEU A 40 0.40 -23.29 -29.71
CA LEU A 40 1.38 -24.38 -29.52
C LEU A 40 2.11 -24.24 -28.18
N GLN A 41 2.44 -23.01 -27.75
CA GLN A 41 2.97 -22.74 -26.42
C GLN A 41 1.92 -23.05 -25.34
N ALA A 42 0.66 -22.63 -25.51
CA ALA A 42 -0.42 -22.96 -24.58
C ALA A 42 -0.68 -24.47 -24.45
N ARG A 43 -0.41 -25.26 -25.51
CA ARG A 43 -0.50 -26.74 -25.43
C ARG A 43 0.66 -27.39 -24.67
N ALA A 44 1.81 -26.72 -24.55
CA ALA A 44 3.01 -27.27 -23.88
C ALA A 44 3.02 -27.00 -22.36
N HIS A 45 2.09 -26.16 -21.83
CA HIS A 45 2.20 -25.61 -20.48
C HIS A 45 1.41 -26.31 -19.38
N VAL A 46 0.54 -27.26 -19.67
CA VAL A 46 -0.21 -27.96 -18.61
C VAL A 46 0.51 -29.25 -18.22
N THR A 47 1.62 -29.12 -17.51
CA THR A 47 2.40 -30.28 -17.02
C THR A 47 2.24 -30.52 -15.52
N GLY A 48 1.57 -29.61 -14.79
CA GLY A 48 1.40 -29.65 -13.34
C GLY A 48 -0.04 -29.94 -12.91
N THR A 49 -0.19 -30.39 -11.67
CA THR A 49 -1.49 -30.51 -11.01
C THR A 49 -1.72 -29.27 -10.18
N TYR A 50 -2.77 -28.50 -10.49
CA TYR A 50 -3.18 -27.37 -9.67
C TYR A 50 -3.65 -27.87 -8.31
N THR A 51 -2.99 -27.39 -7.25
CA THR A 51 -3.37 -27.76 -5.88
C THR A 51 -4.34 -26.75 -5.29
N CYS A 52 -5.22 -27.24 -4.43
CA CYS A 52 -6.15 -26.38 -3.70
C CYS A 52 -5.39 -25.29 -2.93
N PRO A 53 -5.69 -24.01 -3.14
CA PRO A 53 -5.11 -22.94 -2.31
C PRO A 53 -5.57 -23.10 -0.85
N GLY A 54 -4.62 -22.96 0.08
CA GLY A 54 -4.93 -22.94 1.51
C GLY A 54 -5.75 -21.69 1.88
N TYR A 55 -6.67 -21.86 2.82
CA TYR A 55 -7.44 -20.76 3.40
C TYR A 55 -7.06 -20.59 4.87
N SER A 56 -7.13 -19.36 5.40
CA SER A 56 -6.83 -19.07 6.81
C SER A 56 -7.81 -18.02 7.36
N GLY A 57 -7.99 -18.02 8.67
CA GLY A 57 -8.87 -17.07 9.36
C GLY A 57 -10.34 -17.54 9.40
N ILE A 58 -11.01 -17.59 8.25
CA ILE A 58 -12.41 -18.04 8.13
C ILE A 58 -12.53 -19.51 8.52
N ASP A 59 -11.59 -20.35 8.10
CA ASP A 59 -11.58 -21.78 8.38
C ASP A 59 -11.47 -22.08 9.88
N SER A 60 -10.66 -21.33 10.62
CA SER A 60 -10.49 -21.53 12.06
C SER A 60 -11.77 -21.23 12.85
N ALA A 61 -12.61 -20.33 12.36
CA ALA A 61 -13.90 -19.99 12.93
C ALA A 61 -15.01 -21.00 12.57
N ASN A 62 -14.77 -21.90 11.60
CA ASN A 62 -15.75 -22.84 11.07
C ASN A 62 -15.23 -24.29 11.16
N PRO A 63 -15.12 -24.87 12.37
CA PRO A 63 -14.68 -26.25 12.55
C PRO A 63 -15.69 -27.24 11.92
N VAL A 64 -15.23 -28.45 11.58
CA VAL A 64 -16.04 -29.48 10.91
C VAL A 64 -17.32 -29.81 11.67
N THR A 65 -17.30 -29.72 13.00
CA THR A 65 -18.47 -29.92 13.86
C THR A 65 -19.57 -28.88 13.63
N ASP A 66 -19.23 -27.67 13.34
CA ASP A 66 -20.16 -26.56 13.08
C ASP A 66 -20.65 -26.61 11.63
N LEU A 67 -19.77 -26.94 10.69
CA LEU A 67 -20.15 -27.20 9.30
C LEU A 67 -21.23 -28.25 9.18
N ARG A 68 -21.10 -29.36 9.92
CA ARG A 68 -22.12 -30.45 9.94
C ARG A 68 -23.49 -30.03 10.51
N ARG A 69 -23.61 -28.84 11.04
CA ARG A 69 -24.86 -28.23 11.54
C ARG A 69 -25.29 -27.04 10.71
N ASP A 70 -24.63 -26.81 9.56
CA ASP A 70 -24.80 -25.63 8.71
C ASP A 70 -24.68 -24.33 9.50
N THR A 71 -23.64 -24.24 10.34
CA THR A 71 -23.34 -23.07 11.15
C THR A 71 -22.15 -22.34 10.55
N PHE A 72 -22.34 -21.03 10.28
CA PHE A 72 -21.33 -20.13 9.72
C PHE A 72 -20.96 -19.05 10.73
N THR A 73 -19.65 -18.82 10.87
CA THR A 73 -19.07 -17.76 11.71
C THR A 73 -18.06 -16.94 10.90
N TRP A 74 -18.15 -15.61 11.02
CA TRP A 74 -17.19 -14.71 10.39
C TRP A 74 -16.99 -13.44 11.22
N GLY A 75 -15.70 -13.02 11.38
CA GLY A 75 -15.30 -11.82 12.13
C GLY A 75 -15.78 -11.87 13.59
N ASP A 76 -16.22 -10.74 14.11
CA ASP A 76 -16.73 -10.60 15.48
C ASP A 76 -18.22 -10.97 15.61
N PHE A 77 -18.84 -11.44 14.52
CA PHE A 77 -20.22 -11.91 14.56
C PHE A 77 -20.30 -13.30 15.17
N GLY A 78 -21.31 -13.53 15.98
CA GLY A 78 -21.56 -14.85 16.55
C GLY A 78 -21.90 -15.91 15.49
N PRO A 79 -21.87 -17.21 15.86
CA PRO A 79 -22.25 -18.28 14.96
C PRO A 79 -23.72 -18.16 14.56
N ALA A 80 -24.00 -18.27 13.26
CA ALA A 80 -25.35 -18.27 12.71
C ALA A 80 -25.66 -19.63 12.07
N LYS A 81 -26.79 -20.22 12.42
CA LYS A 81 -27.32 -21.40 11.72
C LYS A 81 -27.88 -20.92 10.38
N VAL A 82 -27.27 -21.35 9.28
CA VAL A 82 -27.58 -20.90 7.91
C VAL A 82 -28.34 -21.92 7.08
N GLY A 83 -28.55 -23.15 7.58
CA GLY A 83 -29.23 -24.24 6.88
C GLY A 83 -29.94 -25.21 7.80
N ASP A 84 -30.41 -26.33 7.23
CA ASP A 84 -31.20 -27.36 7.91
C ASP A 84 -30.35 -28.37 8.72
N GLY A 85 -29.03 -28.37 8.55
CA GLY A 85 -28.09 -29.36 9.11
C GLY A 85 -27.80 -30.52 8.17
N LYS A 86 -28.29 -30.47 6.92
CA LYS A 86 -28.04 -31.49 5.88
C LYS A 86 -27.40 -30.90 4.62
N GLY A 87 -27.10 -29.60 4.60
CA GLY A 87 -26.48 -28.91 3.51
C GLY A 87 -27.43 -28.11 2.61
N ASP A 88 -28.72 -28.00 2.98
CA ASP A 88 -29.69 -27.08 2.39
C ASP A 88 -29.56 -25.73 3.12
N ILE A 89 -29.08 -24.72 2.44
CA ILE A 89 -28.67 -23.44 3.01
C ILE A 89 -29.62 -22.31 2.57
N ASP A 90 -30.08 -21.50 3.52
CA ASP A 90 -30.80 -20.27 3.21
C ASP A 90 -29.79 -19.17 2.71
N TRP A 91 -29.54 -19.16 1.41
CA TRP A 91 -28.62 -18.19 0.77
C TRP A 91 -29.11 -16.75 0.80
N ARG A 92 -30.30 -16.47 1.32
CA ARG A 92 -30.85 -15.12 1.49
C ARG A 92 -30.75 -14.63 2.93
N LEU A 93 -30.32 -15.50 3.84
CA LEU A 93 -30.13 -15.15 5.24
C LEU A 93 -28.99 -14.15 5.42
N ASN A 94 -29.29 -13.04 6.07
CA ASN A 94 -28.29 -12.06 6.52
C ASN A 94 -28.72 -11.48 7.87
N PRO A 95 -28.54 -12.24 8.97
CA PRO A 95 -29.08 -11.92 10.30
C PRO A 95 -28.47 -10.63 10.86
N TYR A 96 -27.27 -10.27 10.42
CA TYR A 96 -26.55 -9.10 10.89
C TYR A 96 -26.73 -7.87 9.99
N LYS A 97 -27.46 -8.00 8.86
CA LYS A 97 -27.60 -6.93 7.83
C LYS A 97 -26.25 -6.35 7.41
N ASN A 98 -25.21 -7.20 7.39
CA ASN A 98 -23.84 -6.81 7.09
C ASN A 98 -23.44 -7.32 5.70
N PRO A 99 -23.04 -6.46 4.77
CA PRO A 99 -22.68 -6.86 3.42
C PRO A 99 -21.42 -7.74 3.35
N SER A 100 -20.46 -7.54 4.24
CA SER A 100 -19.23 -8.36 4.26
C SER A 100 -19.52 -9.76 4.79
N TRP A 101 -20.32 -9.90 5.85
CA TRP A 101 -20.77 -11.21 6.35
C TRP A 101 -21.48 -12.01 5.25
N TYR A 102 -22.37 -11.36 4.53
CA TYR A 102 -23.13 -11.94 3.42
C TYR A 102 -22.22 -12.36 2.25
N MET A 103 -21.25 -11.51 1.88
CA MET A 103 -20.24 -11.82 0.87
C MET A 103 -19.43 -13.07 1.26
N TRP A 104 -18.99 -13.16 2.51
CA TRP A 104 -18.20 -14.29 2.98
C TRP A 104 -19.01 -15.58 3.08
N LEU A 105 -20.32 -15.54 3.41
CA LEU A 105 -21.21 -16.69 3.31
C LEU A 105 -21.22 -17.24 1.88
N HIS A 106 -21.43 -16.38 0.89
CA HIS A 106 -21.47 -16.75 -0.52
C HIS A 106 -20.10 -17.11 -1.12
N SER A 107 -19.00 -16.77 -0.47
CA SER A 107 -17.66 -17.15 -0.91
C SER A 107 -17.37 -18.64 -0.77
N LEU A 108 -18.12 -19.36 0.07
CA LEU A 108 -17.94 -20.76 0.46
C LEU A 108 -16.58 -21.08 1.13
N ARG A 109 -15.71 -20.07 1.38
CA ARG A 109 -14.40 -20.28 2.00
C ARG A 109 -14.47 -20.86 3.40
N TRP A 110 -15.59 -20.70 4.07
CA TRP A 110 -15.86 -21.28 5.39
C TRP A 110 -15.94 -22.81 5.37
N LEU A 111 -16.03 -23.45 4.20
CA LEU A 111 -16.00 -24.90 4.03
C LEU A 111 -14.58 -25.50 4.07
N GLY A 112 -13.52 -24.70 4.18
CA GLY A 112 -12.14 -25.12 4.02
C GLY A 112 -11.70 -26.28 4.91
N LEU A 113 -12.06 -26.29 6.21
CA LEU A 113 -11.75 -27.40 7.12
C LEU A 113 -12.53 -28.69 6.75
N GLY A 114 -13.77 -28.54 6.30
CA GLY A 114 -14.57 -29.66 5.78
C GLY A 114 -13.96 -30.27 4.51
N ILE A 115 -13.52 -29.42 3.58
CA ILE A 115 -12.81 -29.83 2.36
C ILE A 115 -11.50 -30.55 2.71
N SER A 116 -10.74 -30.02 3.67
CA SER A 116 -9.50 -30.67 4.14
C SER A 116 -9.76 -32.05 4.77
N ALA A 117 -10.82 -32.20 5.58
CA ALA A 117 -11.21 -33.49 6.14
C ALA A 117 -11.65 -34.46 5.04
N ALA A 118 -12.47 -34.01 4.10
CA ALA A 118 -12.94 -34.78 2.96
C ALA A 118 -11.77 -35.31 2.09
N SER A 119 -10.78 -34.47 1.82
CA SER A 119 -9.59 -34.86 1.03
C SER A 119 -8.75 -35.93 1.71
N LYS A 120 -8.82 -36.04 3.04
CA LYS A 120 -8.14 -37.07 3.85
C LYS A 120 -9.00 -38.35 4.04
N GLY A 121 -10.17 -38.43 3.42
CA GLY A 121 -11.04 -39.60 3.40
C GLY A 121 -12.19 -39.57 4.39
N ASP A 122 -12.47 -38.45 5.08
CA ASP A 122 -13.71 -38.32 5.87
C ASP A 122 -14.92 -38.26 4.92
N ARG A 123 -15.62 -39.39 4.82
CA ARG A 123 -16.77 -39.56 3.92
C ARG A 123 -17.98 -38.71 4.33
N ALA A 124 -18.17 -38.48 5.63
CA ALA A 124 -19.25 -37.64 6.11
C ALA A 124 -18.99 -36.17 5.81
N ALA A 125 -17.74 -35.70 6.00
CA ALA A 125 -17.34 -34.35 5.59
C ALA A 125 -17.47 -34.19 4.07
N LEU A 126 -17.07 -35.19 3.27
CA LEU A 126 -17.19 -35.13 1.82
C LEU A 126 -18.65 -34.99 1.38
N ALA A 127 -19.54 -35.84 1.92
CA ALA A 127 -20.95 -35.79 1.57
C ALA A 127 -21.57 -34.43 1.94
N HIS A 128 -21.26 -33.91 3.13
CA HIS A 128 -21.84 -32.66 3.60
C HIS A 128 -21.33 -31.45 2.82
N VAL A 129 -20.00 -31.35 2.60
CA VAL A 129 -19.40 -30.25 1.80
C VAL A 129 -19.93 -30.25 0.36
N THR A 130 -20.05 -31.46 -0.26
CA THR A 130 -20.59 -31.55 -1.62
C THR A 130 -22.06 -31.17 -1.68
N ALA A 131 -22.86 -31.51 -0.66
CA ALA A 131 -24.27 -31.11 -0.57
C ALA A 131 -24.39 -29.57 -0.53
N ILE A 132 -23.66 -28.88 0.35
CA ILE A 132 -23.68 -27.41 0.44
C ILE A 132 -23.22 -26.76 -0.88
N VAL A 133 -22.16 -27.26 -1.51
CA VAL A 133 -21.64 -26.67 -2.76
C VAL A 133 -22.61 -26.90 -3.92
N GLU A 134 -23.26 -28.08 -4.00
CA GLU A 134 -24.26 -28.38 -5.01
C GLU A 134 -25.54 -27.56 -4.82
N ASP A 135 -25.98 -27.39 -3.58
CA ASP A 135 -27.10 -26.52 -3.19
C ASP A 135 -26.84 -25.06 -3.62
N TRP A 136 -25.64 -24.54 -3.35
CA TRP A 136 -25.28 -23.20 -3.82
C TRP A 136 -25.39 -23.07 -5.35
N VAL A 137 -24.87 -24.04 -6.10
CA VAL A 137 -24.88 -24.05 -7.57
C VAL A 137 -26.31 -24.14 -8.12
N HIS A 138 -27.19 -24.90 -7.46
CA HIS A 138 -28.59 -25.05 -7.82
C HIS A 138 -29.38 -23.75 -7.57
N ASP A 139 -29.22 -23.14 -6.40
CA ASP A 139 -30.06 -22.04 -5.94
C ASP A 139 -29.59 -20.66 -6.42
N ASN A 140 -28.36 -20.57 -6.95
CA ASN A 140 -27.78 -19.30 -7.37
C ASN A 140 -27.31 -19.34 -8.84
N PRO A 141 -28.23 -19.31 -9.82
CA PRO A 141 -27.88 -19.29 -11.22
C PRO A 141 -27.16 -17.97 -11.59
N TYR A 142 -26.24 -18.01 -12.56
CA TYR A 142 -25.42 -16.85 -12.99
C TYR A 142 -26.19 -15.70 -13.64
N SER A 143 -27.48 -15.78 -13.78
CA SER A 143 -28.38 -14.67 -14.14
C SER A 143 -28.67 -13.75 -12.95
N TRP A 144 -28.29 -14.13 -11.77
CA TRP A 144 -28.47 -13.43 -10.53
C TRP A 144 -27.60 -12.17 -10.45
N LYS A 145 -28.23 -10.98 -10.45
CA LYS A 145 -27.54 -9.72 -10.72
C LYS A 145 -27.32 -8.82 -9.52
N ASN A 146 -27.99 -9.05 -8.40
CA ASN A 146 -28.12 -8.03 -7.34
C ASN A 146 -27.61 -8.49 -5.99
N ASP A 147 -26.61 -9.39 -5.99
CA ASP A 147 -26.12 -9.87 -4.73
C ASP A 147 -24.87 -9.16 -4.26
N VAL A 148 -24.84 -8.89 -2.99
CA VAL A 148 -23.69 -8.27 -2.35
C VAL A 148 -22.50 -9.22 -2.47
N GLY A 149 -21.39 -8.69 -3.05
CA GLY A 149 -20.18 -9.46 -3.22
C GLY A 149 -20.18 -10.47 -4.36
N ALA A 150 -21.11 -10.41 -5.31
CA ALA A 150 -21.18 -11.35 -6.44
C ALA A 150 -19.84 -11.45 -7.19
N TYR A 151 -19.14 -10.37 -7.39
CA TYR A 151 -17.82 -10.34 -8.03
C TYR A 151 -16.74 -10.93 -7.12
N GLU A 152 -16.59 -10.39 -5.93
CA GLU A 152 -15.57 -10.80 -4.96
C GLU A 152 -15.83 -12.23 -4.45
N SER A 153 -17.05 -12.57 -4.09
CA SER A 153 -17.40 -13.94 -3.69
C SER A 153 -17.18 -14.95 -4.81
N THR A 154 -17.37 -14.56 -6.08
CA THR A 154 -17.15 -15.46 -7.23
C THR A 154 -15.72 -15.92 -7.37
N MET A 155 -14.72 -15.03 -7.24
CA MET A 155 -13.31 -15.44 -7.31
C MET A 155 -12.95 -16.41 -6.17
N HIS A 156 -13.41 -16.15 -4.97
CA HIS A 156 -13.21 -17.03 -3.82
C HIS A 156 -13.91 -18.38 -3.99
N ARG A 157 -15.18 -18.36 -4.37
CA ARG A 157 -15.99 -19.57 -4.59
C ARG A 157 -15.42 -20.42 -5.70
N THR A 158 -14.92 -19.83 -6.79
CA THR A 158 -14.23 -20.56 -7.86
C THR A 158 -13.11 -21.43 -7.31
N ASN A 159 -12.28 -20.89 -6.42
CA ASN A 159 -11.21 -21.65 -5.76
C ASN A 159 -11.78 -22.75 -4.86
N VAL A 160 -12.89 -22.52 -4.15
CA VAL A 160 -13.57 -23.53 -3.33
C VAL A 160 -14.11 -24.68 -4.18
N LEU A 161 -14.69 -24.38 -5.34
CA LEU A 161 -15.14 -25.42 -6.29
C LEU A 161 -13.96 -26.29 -6.78
N ILE A 162 -12.81 -25.69 -7.09
CA ILE A 162 -11.60 -26.43 -7.44
C ILE A 162 -11.15 -27.33 -6.28
N CYS A 163 -11.12 -26.78 -5.06
CA CYS A 163 -10.73 -27.53 -3.86
C CYS A 163 -11.69 -28.68 -3.56
N THR A 164 -13.01 -28.48 -3.74
CA THR A 164 -14.03 -29.52 -3.58
C THR A 164 -13.83 -30.64 -4.61
N ARG A 165 -13.54 -30.26 -5.87
CA ARG A 165 -13.21 -31.25 -6.91
C ARG A 165 -12.00 -32.12 -6.53
N GLN A 166 -10.94 -31.50 -6.05
CA GLN A 166 -9.75 -32.24 -5.59
C GLN A 166 -10.03 -33.10 -4.37
N ALA A 167 -10.86 -32.62 -3.43
CA ALA A 167 -11.26 -33.40 -2.27
C ALA A 167 -12.08 -34.65 -2.66
N ILE A 168 -12.94 -34.53 -3.68
CA ILE A 168 -13.66 -35.71 -4.25
C ILE A 168 -12.64 -36.72 -4.81
N LEU A 169 -11.71 -36.27 -5.65
CA LEU A 169 -10.71 -37.16 -6.26
C LEU A 169 -9.84 -37.85 -5.21
N SER A 170 -9.31 -37.09 -4.26
CA SER A 170 -8.43 -37.59 -3.19
C SER A 170 -9.19 -38.47 -2.19
N GLY A 171 -10.33 -38.00 -1.71
CA GLY A 171 -11.14 -38.70 -0.70
C GLY A 171 -11.76 -40.00 -1.20
N LEU A 172 -12.11 -40.06 -2.49
CA LEU A 172 -12.59 -41.27 -3.15
C LEU A 172 -11.47 -42.14 -3.71
N ARG A 173 -10.24 -41.60 -3.82
CA ARG A 173 -9.06 -42.23 -4.44
C ARG A 173 -9.32 -42.60 -5.91
N VAL A 174 -9.90 -41.69 -6.67
CA VAL A 174 -10.22 -41.90 -8.09
C VAL A 174 -9.46 -40.91 -8.97
N PRO A 175 -9.01 -41.30 -10.19
CA PRO A 175 -8.25 -40.42 -11.07
C PRO A 175 -9.12 -39.42 -11.82
N THR A 176 -10.41 -39.66 -11.94
CA THR A 176 -11.37 -38.82 -12.67
C THR A 176 -12.61 -38.56 -11.84
N LEU A 177 -13.26 -37.43 -12.10
CA LEU A 177 -14.48 -37.05 -11.39
C LEU A 177 -15.61 -38.06 -11.71
N PRO A 178 -16.23 -38.72 -10.70
CA PRO A 178 -17.34 -39.62 -10.93
C PRO A 178 -18.55 -38.90 -11.55
N ALA A 179 -19.34 -39.61 -12.35
CA ALA A 179 -20.46 -39.03 -13.10
C ALA A 179 -21.46 -38.25 -12.22
N GLY A 180 -21.71 -38.72 -10.98
CA GLY A 180 -22.57 -38.02 -10.01
C GLY A 180 -22.10 -36.63 -9.61
N TYR A 181 -20.82 -36.26 -9.86
CA TYR A 181 -20.25 -34.94 -9.57
C TYR A 181 -19.98 -34.11 -10.83
N SER A 182 -20.49 -34.53 -12.00
CA SER A 182 -20.25 -33.82 -13.28
C SER A 182 -20.79 -32.37 -13.30
N TRP A 183 -21.73 -32.06 -12.42
CA TRP A 183 -22.24 -30.70 -12.21
C TRP A 183 -21.14 -29.72 -11.79
N LEU A 184 -20.14 -30.20 -11.06
CA LEU A 184 -19.04 -29.36 -10.54
C LEU A 184 -18.14 -28.81 -11.67
N ASP A 185 -17.78 -29.64 -12.66
CA ASP A 185 -17.03 -29.17 -13.83
C ASP A 185 -17.86 -28.17 -14.67
N LYS A 186 -19.17 -28.35 -14.75
CA LYS A 186 -20.08 -27.38 -15.39
C LYS A 186 -20.12 -26.06 -14.59
N ALA A 187 -20.22 -26.12 -13.28
CA ALA A 187 -20.17 -24.93 -12.42
C ALA A 187 -18.85 -24.16 -12.56
N LEU A 188 -17.71 -24.84 -12.62
CA LEU A 188 -16.41 -24.23 -12.88
C LEU A 188 -16.36 -23.50 -14.22
N VAL A 189 -16.96 -24.06 -15.28
CA VAL A 189 -17.06 -23.38 -16.59
C VAL A 189 -17.92 -22.12 -16.50
N GLU A 190 -19.05 -22.16 -15.79
CA GLU A 190 -19.90 -20.96 -15.62
C GLU A 190 -19.19 -19.87 -14.79
N HIS A 191 -18.46 -20.24 -13.72
CA HIS A 191 -17.64 -19.31 -12.96
C HIS A 191 -16.55 -18.67 -13.85
N ALA A 192 -15.87 -19.46 -14.68
CA ALA A 192 -14.86 -18.93 -15.63
C ALA A 192 -15.49 -17.94 -16.62
N LYS A 193 -16.65 -18.26 -17.20
CA LYS A 193 -17.38 -17.32 -18.09
C LYS A 193 -17.73 -16.03 -17.37
N PHE A 194 -18.19 -16.10 -16.12
CA PHE A 194 -18.51 -14.93 -15.32
C PHE A 194 -17.27 -14.08 -15.06
N LEU A 195 -16.14 -14.68 -14.62
CA LEU A 195 -14.88 -13.99 -14.39
C LEU A 195 -14.29 -13.35 -15.66
N ILE A 196 -14.50 -14.00 -16.83
CA ILE A 196 -14.10 -13.43 -18.12
C ILE A 196 -14.93 -12.19 -18.45
N LYS A 197 -16.25 -12.26 -18.27
CA LYS A 197 -17.18 -11.20 -18.62
C LYS A 197 -17.11 -9.99 -17.67
N ASN A 198 -16.88 -10.23 -16.40
CA ASN A 198 -17.01 -9.23 -15.33
C ASN A 198 -15.66 -8.93 -14.66
N TYR A 199 -14.61 -8.77 -15.43
CA TYR A 199 -13.27 -8.47 -14.91
C TYR A 199 -13.22 -7.09 -14.27
N SER A 200 -12.76 -7.02 -13.02
CA SER A 200 -12.70 -5.79 -12.21
C SER A 200 -11.53 -4.85 -12.58
N GLY A 201 -10.71 -5.23 -13.57
CA GLY A 201 -9.55 -4.44 -13.99
C GLY A 201 -8.26 -4.79 -13.23
N ASP A 202 -7.24 -3.96 -13.39
CA ASP A 202 -5.85 -4.24 -12.99
C ASP A 202 -5.58 -3.91 -11.50
N GLY A 203 -6.55 -4.15 -10.61
CA GLY A 203 -6.38 -4.05 -9.17
C GLY A 203 -6.18 -5.41 -8.49
N ASN A 204 -6.15 -5.40 -7.16
CA ASN A 204 -6.04 -6.61 -6.33
C ASN A 204 -7.19 -7.61 -6.59
N HIS A 205 -8.44 -7.13 -6.71
CA HIS A 205 -9.60 -7.98 -7.04
C HIS A 205 -9.43 -8.65 -8.41
N GLY A 206 -9.10 -7.88 -9.47
CA GLY A 206 -8.86 -8.45 -10.79
C GLY A 206 -7.68 -9.39 -10.85
N THR A 207 -6.66 -9.20 -10.02
CA THR A 207 -5.57 -10.15 -9.85
C THR A 207 -6.07 -11.49 -9.30
N ASP A 208 -6.87 -11.47 -8.23
CA ASP A 208 -7.47 -12.66 -7.66
C ASP A 208 -8.48 -13.34 -8.59
N GLU A 209 -9.27 -12.56 -9.35
CA GLU A 209 -10.14 -13.08 -10.42
C GLU A 209 -9.33 -13.79 -11.51
N ALA A 210 -8.20 -13.20 -11.92
CA ALA A 210 -7.32 -13.81 -12.92
C ALA A 210 -6.68 -15.10 -12.39
N LEU A 211 -6.27 -15.14 -11.12
CA LEU A 211 -5.74 -16.36 -10.48
C LEU A 211 -6.80 -17.47 -10.39
N ALA A 212 -8.04 -17.11 -10.04
CA ALA A 212 -9.14 -18.07 -10.01
C ALA A 212 -9.45 -18.63 -11.42
N LEU A 213 -9.45 -17.75 -12.45
CA LEU A 213 -9.63 -18.15 -13.85
C LEU A 213 -8.49 -19.07 -14.33
N PHE A 214 -7.23 -18.75 -13.94
CA PHE A 214 -6.07 -19.60 -14.23
C PHE A 214 -6.23 -20.99 -13.60
N GLY A 215 -6.68 -21.05 -12.34
CA GLY A 215 -6.95 -22.31 -11.65
C GLY A 215 -8.00 -23.17 -12.36
N VAL A 216 -9.08 -22.57 -12.89
CA VAL A 216 -10.06 -23.30 -13.72
C VAL A 216 -9.42 -23.78 -15.02
N GLY A 217 -8.65 -22.93 -15.70
CA GLY A 217 -7.94 -23.27 -16.93
C GLY A 217 -7.02 -24.47 -16.75
N CYS A 218 -6.28 -24.50 -15.65
CA CYS A 218 -5.41 -25.60 -15.27
C CYS A 218 -6.21 -26.87 -14.92
N THR A 219 -7.22 -26.75 -14.06
CA THR A 219 -8.03 -27.89 -13.56
C THR A 219 -8.78 -28.61 -14.67
N LEU A 220 -9.32 -27.86 -15.64
CA LEU A 220 -10.13 -28.39 -16.75
C LEU A 220 -9.35 -28.50 -18.08
N ASN A 221 -8.05 -28.25 -18.07
CA ASN A 221 -7.21 -28.21 -19.28
C ASN A 221 -7.79 -27.31 -20.38
N ARG A 222 -8.02 -26.03 -20.05
CA ARG A 222 -8.59 -25.01 -20.95
C ARG A 222 -7.57 -23.93 -21.30
N PRO A 223 -6.80 -24.08 -22.39
CA PRO A 223 -5.75 -23.12 -22.77
C PRO A 223 -6.24 -21.66 -22.93
N SER A 224 -7.45 -21.45 -23.41
CA SER A 224 -8.01 -20.09 -23.55
C SER A 224 -8.21 -19.37 -22.22
N TYR A 225 -8.53 -20.10 -21.14
CA TYR A 225 -8.66 -19.53 -19.80
C TYR A 225 -7.29 -19.18 -19.22
N LEU A 226 -6.30 -20.08 -19.42
CA LEU A 226 -4.91 -19.83 -19.02
C LEU A 226 -4.35 -18.57 -19.69
N HIS A 227 -4.45 -18.48 -21.01
CA HIS A 227 -3.96 -17.32 -21.77
C HIS A 227 -4.64 -15.99 -21.34
N THR A 228 -5.97 -16.01 -21.14
CA THR A 228 -6.69 -14.82 -20.67
C THR A 228 -6.19 -14.40 -19.28
N ALA A 229 -6.02 -15.34 -18.37
CA ALA A 229 -5.54 -15.09 -17.02
C ALA A 229 -4.11 -14.54 -16.99
N GLU A 230 -3.18 -15.18 -17.72
CA GLU A 230 -1.78 -14.76 -17.83
C GLU A 230 -1.65 -13.34 -18.41
N SER A 231 -2.42 -13.04 -19.45
CA SER A 231 -2.47 -11.69 -20.03
C SER A 231 -2.93 -10.65 -19.02
N ARG A 232 -4.00 -10.95 -18.26
CA ARG A 232 -4.49 -10.07 -17.19
C ARG A 232 -3.47 -9.87 -16.08
N LEU A 233 -2.84 -10.93 -15.59
CA LEU A 233 -1.80 -10.88 -14.57
C LEU A 233 -0.60 -10.04 -15.03
N THR A 234 -0.15 -10.23 -16.28
CA THR A 234 0.97 -9.47 -16.86
C THR A 234 0.66 -7.97 -16.97
N ASN A 235 -0.60 -7.58 -17.18
CA ASN A 235 -1.02 -6.18 -17.20
C ASN A 235 -1.24 -5.65 -15.78
N ALA A 236 -1.92 -6.39 -14.93
CA ALA A 236 -2.23 -5.98 -13.56
C ALA A 236 -0.97 -5.68 -12.72
N ILE A 237 0.10 -6.48 -12.88
CA ILE A 237 1.33 -6.18 -12.14
C ILE A 237 1.97 -4.85 -12.55
N LYS A 238 1.81 -4.43 -13.82
CA LYS A 238 2.36 -3.14 -14.28
C LYS A 238 1.63 -1.96 -13.64
N THR A 239 0.35 -2.15 -13.31
CA THR A 239 -0.47 -1.17 -12.60
C THR A 239 -0.20 -1.20 -11.09
N ALA A 240 -0.06 -2.38 -10.49
CA ALA A 240 0.13 -2.53 -9.04
C ALA A 240 1.54 -2.14 -8.58
N ILE A 241 2.56 -2.52 -9.36
CA ILE A 241 3.99 -2.33 -9.06
C ILE A 241 4.66 -1.70 -10.27
N ASP A 242 5.25 -0.53 -10.12
CA ASP A 242 5.95 0.15 -11.20
C ASP A 242 7.29 -0.52 -11.58
N SER A 243 8.02 0.05 -12.53
CA SER A 243 9.30 -0.50 -13.00
C SER A 243 10.44 -0.36 -12.00
N ALA A 244 10.27 0.46 -10.96
CA ALA A 244 11.21 0.64 -9.86
C ALA A 244 10.86 -0.22 -8.62
N GLY A 245 9.75 -0.97 -8.67
CA GLY A 245 9.26 -1.78 -7.58
C GLY A 245 8.37 -1.05 -6.57
N SER A 246 7.99 0.21 -6.86
CA SER A 246 7.11 0.99 -5.98
C SER A 246 5.66 0.57 -6.14
N THR A 247 4.87 0.76 -5.08
CA THR A 247 3.42 0.63 -5.17
C THR A 247 2.78 1.88 -5.74
N ASN A 248 1.78 1.70 -6.61
CA ASN A 248 0.93 2.79 -7.10
C ASN A 248 -0.31 3.02 -6.22
N GLU A 249 -0.47 2.26 -5.13
CA GLU A 249 -1.62 2.39 -4.23
C GLU A 249 -1.41 3.42 -3.11
N GLN A 250 -0.24 4.03 -3.06
CA GLN A 250 0.12 5.12 -2.13
C GLN A 250 0.00 4.73 -0.63
N SER A 251 0.22 3.45 -0.32
CA SER A 251 0.22 2.91 1.04
C SER A 251 1.30 1.84 1.20
N THR A 252 2.07 1.91 2.26
CA THR A 252 3.12 0.91 2.55
C THR A 252 2.55 -0.43 3.02
N ALA A 253 1.43 -0.42 3.74
CA ALA A 253 0.73 -1.66 4.14
C ALA A 253 0.18 -2.38 2.91
N TYR A 254 -0.43 -1.65 1.96
CA TYR A 254 -0.91 -2.22 0.70
C TYR A 254 0.24 -2.67 -0.21
N ALA A 255 1.41 -2.04 -0.14
CA ALA A 255 2.60 -2.56 -0.83
C ALA A 255 2.99 -3.95 -0.31
N GLN A 256 2.99 -4.16 1.00
CA GLN A 256 3.26 -5.48 1.60
C GLN A 256 2.17 -6.51 1.25
N PHE A 257 0.90 -6.10 1.24
CA PHE A 257 -0.19 -6.93 0.76
C PHE A 257 0.01 -7.35 -0.71
N ASN A 258 0.31 -6.41 -1.61
CA ASN A 258 0.60 -6.68 -3.01
C ASN A 258 1.81 -7.59 -3.19
N TYR A 259 2.86 -7.41 -2.42
CA TYR A 259 4.02 -8.31 -2.45
C TYR A 259 3.63 -9.76 -2.17
N THR A 260 2.76 -9.99 -1.19
CA THR A 260 2.23 -11.32 -0.85
C THR A 260 1.31 -11.86 -1.94
N LEU A 261 0.42 -11.03 -2.47
CA LEU A 261 -0.50 -11.39 -3.55
C LEU A 261 0.26 -11.85 -4.79
N TRP A 262 1.28 -11.09 -5.21
CA TRP A 262 2.09 -11.43 -6.38
C TRP A 262 3.01 -12.63 -6.15
N GLY A 263 3.45 -12.89 -4.91
CA GLY A 263 4.12 -14.15 -4.55
C GLY A 263 3.20 -15.37 -4.71
N ARG A 264 1.93 -15.23 -4.32
CA ARG A 264 0.90 -16.25 -4.58
C ARG A 264 0.66 -16.44 -6.08
N ALA A 265 0.64 -15.36 -6.85
CA ALA A 265 0.49 -15.43 -8.30
C ALA A 265 1.64 -16.21 -8.95
N GLU A 266 2.89 -15.94 -8.59
CA GLU A 266 4.04 -16.71 -9.06
C GLU A 266 3.94 -18.20 -8.71
N ALA A 267 3.53 -18.51 -7.49
CA ALA A 267 3.38 -19.89 -7.04
C ALA A 267 2.27 -20.63 -7.83
N VAL A 268 1.13 -19.99 -8.04
CA VAL A 268 0.00 -20.55 -8.80
C VAL A 268 0.37 -20.80 -10.26
N LEU A 269 1.04 -19.85 -10.91
CA LEU A 269 1.49 -20.02 -12.29
C LEU A 269 2.43 -21.23 -12.43
N LYS A 270 3.42 -21.33 -11.53
CA LYS A 270 4.39 -22.43 -11.52
C LYS A 270 3.77 -23.81 -11.30
N GLN A 271 2.69 -23.91 -10.52
CA GLN A 271 2.00 -25.19 -10.27
C GLN A 271 1.48 -25.85 -11.54
N CYS A 272 1.06 -25.07 -12.53
CA CYS A 272 0.57 -25.58 -13.81
C CYS A 272 1.62 -25.53 -14.93
N GLY A 273 2.89 -25.36 -14.57
CA GLY A 273 3.99 -25.32 -15.53
C GLY A 273 4.08 -24.01 -16.34
N ALA A 274 3.31 -22.97 -15.94
CA ALA A 274 3.44 -21.65 -16.56
C ALA A 274 4.63 -20.90 -15.95
N ASP A 275 5.36 -20.18 -16.81
CA ASP A 275 6.39 -19.25 -16.38
C ASP A 275 5.73 -17.92 -15.98
N PRO A 276 5.90 -17.42 -14.73
CA PRO A 276 5.41 -16.09 -14.36
C PRO A 276 6.04 -14.97 -15.17
N GLY A 277 7.08 -15.27 -15.94
CA GLY A 277 7.78 -14.34 -16.82
C GLY A 277 8.62 -13.30 -16.07
N THR A 278 9.51 -12.67 -16.81
CA THR A 278 10.42 -11.66 -16.26
C THR A 278 9.68 -10.43 -15.71
N THR A 279 8.50 -10.09 -16.24
CA THR A 279 7.76 -8.92 -15.80
C THR A 279 7.24 -9.09 -14.37
N ILE A 280 6.59 -10.20 -14.04
CA ILE A 280 6.02 -10.45 -12.71
C ILE A 280 7.16 -10.63 -11.71
N SER A 281 8.07 -11.58 -11.96
CA SER A 281 9.14 -11.91 -11.01
C SER A 281 10.10 -10.75 -10.78
N LYS A 282 10.45 -9.98 -11.83
CA LYS A 282 11.34 -8.83 -11.69
C LYS A 282 10.71 -7.71 -10.86
N ARG A 283 9.46 -7.34 -11.15
CA ARG A 283 8.79 -6.25 -10.40
C ARG A 283 8.59 -6.63 -8.94
N ARG A 284 8.19 -7.88 -8.66
CA ARG A 284 8.09 -8.38 -7.29
C ARG A 284 9.44 -8.35 -6.56
N ALA A 285 10.53 -8.78 -7.20
CA ALA A 285 11.87 -8.72 -6.62
C ALA A 285 12.32 -7.30 -6.31
N LEU A 286 12.02 -6.32 -7.19
CA LEU A 286 12.29 -4.90 -6.92
C LEU A 286 11.45 -4.37 -5.75
N MET A 287 10.19 -4.80 -5.61
CA MET A 287 9.33 -4.42 -4.48
C MET A 287 9.87 -4.95 -3.14
N ALA A 288 10.56 -6.08 -3.10
CA ALA A 288 11.24 -6.55 -1.90
C ALA A 288 12.28 -5.54 -1.40
N ASN A 289 13.05 -4.94 -2.31
CA ASN A 289 14.03 -3.90 -1.97
C ASN A 289 13.32 -2.59 -1.55
N TRP A 290 12.25 -2.21 -2.26
CA TRP A 290 11.45 -1.04 -1.90
C TRP A 290 10.86 -1.16 -0.49
N LEU A 291 10.26 -2.31 -0.14
CA LEU A 291 9.72 -2.59 1.18
C LEU A 291 10.80 -2.62 2.28
N ALA A 292 11.99 -3.14 1.97
CA ALA A 292 13.11 -3.10 2.90
C ALA A 292 13.52 -1.65 3.21
N LEU A 293 13.59 -0.77 2.21
CA LEU A 293 13.84 0.66 2.39
C LEU A 293 12.70 1.37 3.14
N ALA A 294 11.44 0.98 2.88
CA ALA A 294 10.27 1.48 3.59
C ALA A 294 10.16 0.98 5.04
N THR A 295 11.06 0.09 5.48
CA THR A 295 11.10 -0.45 6.84
C THR A 295 11.95 0.45 7.74
N ASN A 296 11.39 0.92 8.84
CA ASN A 296 12.10 1.70 9.84
C ASN A 296 13.05 0.85 10.70
N SER A 297 13.84 1.50 11.54
CA SER A 297 14.82 0.81 12.40
C SER A 297 14.21 -0.03 13.53
N LEU A 298 12.88 -0.02 13.68
CA LEU A 298 12.13 -0.86 14.61
C LEU A 298 11.50 -2.09 13.93
N GLY A 299 11.80 -2.33 12.64
CA GLY A 299 11.26 -3.45 11.87
C GLY A 299 9.78 -3.29 11.48
N ARG A 300 9.31 -2.06 11.38
CA ARG A 300 7.96 -1.72 10.94
C ARG A 300 8.00 -0.88 9.68
N LEU A 301 6.98 -0.99 8.84
CA LEU A 301 6.82 -0.09 7.71
C LEU A 301 6.54 1.35 8.20
N HIS A 302 7.11 2.35 7.53
CA HIS A 302 6.68 3.74 7.72
C HIS A 302 5.19 3.84 7.39
N GLN A 303 4.39 4.46 8.28
CA GLN A 303 2.97 4.69 8.01
C GLN A 303 2.83 5.75 6.93
N ILE A 304 2.30 5.38 5.77
CA ILE A 304 2.01 6.25 4.63
C ILE A 304 0.67 5.83 4.05
N GLY A 305 -0.24 6.78 3.86
CA GLY A 305 -1.60 6.51 3.39
C GLY A 305 -2.36 5.57 4.33
N ASP A 306 -3.22 4.71 3.76
CA ASP A 306 -3.97 3.69 4.52
C ASP A 306 -3.03 2.60 5.06
N SER A 307 -2.15 2.97 6.00
CA SER A 307 -1.19 2.07 6.63
C SER A 307 -1.30 2.08 8.15
N GLU A 308 -1.36 0.90 8.71
CA GLU A 308 -1.22 0.66 10.13
C GLU A 308 0.26 0.56 10.53
N ALA A 309 0.55 0.52 11.82
CA ALA A 309 1.92 0.26 12.33
C ALA A 309 2.32 -1.22 12.13
N VAL A 310 2.37 -1.65 10.87
CA VAL A 310 2.56 -3.05 10.47
C VAL A 310 4.02 -3.45 10.61
N LYS A 311 4.26 -4.62 11.19
CA LYS A 311 5.59 -5.25 11.14
C LYS A 311 5.92 -5.64 9.70
N THR A 312 7.16 -5.39 9.30
CA THR A 312 7.66 -5.85 8.02
C THR A 312 7.69 -7.37 7.97
N MET A 313 7.14 -7.95 6.91
CA MET A 313 7.18 -9.39 6.68
C MET A 313 8.61 -9.85 6.37
N SER A 314 8.94 -11.07 6.74
CA SER A 314 10.18 -11.73 6.32
C SER A 314 9.94 -12.58 5.08
N ASP A 315 10.82 -12.43 4.08
CA ASP A 315 10.84 -13.32 2.92
C ASP A 315 12.29 -13.81 2.71
N PRO A 316 12.59 -15.09 3.02
CA PRO A 316 13.94 -15.63 2.99
C PRO A 316 14.65 -15.43 1.66
N GLY A 317 15.93 -15.04 1.71
CA GLY A 317 16.75 -14.79 0.52
C GLY A 317 16.50 -13.43 -0.14
N THR A 318 15.64 -12.58 0.43
CA THR A 318 15.37 -11.23 -0.07
C THR A 318 15.86 -10.16 0.91
N PRO A 319 15.98 -8.88 0.49
CA PRO A 319 16.27 -7.76 1.38
C PRO A 319 15.28 -7.60 2.54
N LEU A 320 14.05 -8.10 2.39
CA LEU A 320 13.02 -8.09 3.45
C LEU A 320 13.42 -8.94 4.66
N GLU A 321 14.09 -10.07 4.46
CA GLU A 321 14.55 -10.90 5.58
C GLU A 321 15.47 -10.10 6.50
N TYR A 322 16.41 -9.34 5.92
CA TYR A 322 17.34 -8.51 6.69
C TYR A 322 16.62 -7.40 7.46
N ALA A 323 15.74 -6.66 6.81
CA ALA A 323 14.99 -5.58 7.43
C ALA A 323 14.03 -6.08 8.52
N ALA A 324 13.29 -7.16 8.25
CA ALA A 324 12.34 -7.77 9.20
C ALA A 324 13.02 -8.39 10.43
N SER A 325 14.23 -8.93 10.24
CA SER A 325 15.02 -9.54 11.32
C SER A 325 15.89 -8.54 12.10
N LEU A 326 15.77 -7.24 11.83
CA LEU A 326 16.59 -6.18 12.42
C LEU A 326 18.09 -6.41 12.20
N GLY A 327 18.45 -6.86 11.01
CA GLY A 327 19.85 -7.08 10.62
C GLY A 327 20.47 -8.39 11.10
N THR A 328 19.69 -9.33 11.68
CA THR A 328 20.23 -10.58 12.23
C THR A 328 20.24 -11.74 11.24
N LYS A 329 19.48 -11.67 10.15
CA LYS A 329 19.37 -12.70 9.11
C LYS A 329 19.37 -12.09 7.72
N GLY A 330 19.78 -12.86 6.71
CA GLY A 330 19.79 -12.42 5.33
C GLY A 330 20.97 -11.50 5.01
N VAL A 331 20.86 -10.74 3.92
CA VAL A 331 21.90 -9.85 3.40
C VAL A 331 21.39 -8.41 3.40
N ALA A 332 22.19 -7.51 3.97
CA ALA A 332 21.87 -6.08 3.99
C ALA A 332 21.68 -5.54 2.57
N PRO A 333 20.64 -4.71 2.31
CA PRO A 333 20.53 -3.97 1.06
C PRO A 333 21.76 -3.09 0.85
N THR A 334 22.16 -2.93 -0.41
CA THR A 334 23.33 -2.09 -0.77
C THR A 334 23.01 -0.60 -0.73
N GLN A 335 21.75 -0.25 -1.00
CA GLN A 335 21.29 1.13 -1.01
C GLN A 335 20.79 1.54 0.38
N ARG A 336 21.15 2.74 0.78
CA ARG A 336 20.73 3.39 2.02
C ARG A 336 19.58 4.37 1.80
N ILE A 337 19.42 4.84 0.58
CA ILE A 337 18.40 5.81 0.18
C ILE A 337 17.70 5.30 -1.08
N GLY A 338 16.39 5.43 -1.12
CA GLY A 338 15.54 5.22 -2.29
C GLY A 338 14.72 6.47 -2.58
N ILE A 339 14.80 6.97 -3.80
CA ILE A 339 13.96 8.04 -4.34
C ILE A 339 13.16 7.41 -5.47
N PHE A 340 11.84 7.43 -5.35
CA PHE A 340 10.94 6.74 -6.27
C PHE A 340 9.94 7.73 -6.87
N ASP A 341 9.81 7.76 -8.18
CA ASP A 341 8.93 8.70 -8.91
C ASP A 341 7.44 8.50 -8.58
N ALA A 342 7.06 7.32 -8.08
CA ALA A 342 5.75 7.08 -7.50
C ALA A 342 5.47 7.92 -6.23
N GLY A 343 6.47 8.68 -5.76
CA GLY A 343 6.33 9.71 -4.75
C GLY A 343 6.84 9.34 -3.37
N TYR A 344 7.95 8.61 -3.28
CA TYR A 344 8.53 8.21 -2.00
C TYR A 344 10.03 8.50 -1.93
N VAL A 345 10.45 9.11 -0.84
CA VAL A 345 11.83 9.06 -0.40
C VAL A 345 11.88 8.20 0.86
N PHE A 346 12.72 7.19 0.86
CA PHE A 346 13.10 6.45 2.06
C PHE A 346 14.59 6.61 2.27
N GLY A 347 15.00 6.92 3.50
CA GLY A 347 16.41 7.07 3.82
C GLY A 347 16.74 6.56 5.21
N ARG A 348 18.00 6.23 5.40
CA ARG A 348 18.52 5.73 6.67
C ARG A 348 20.01 6.02 6.83
N THR A 349 20.46 6.07 8.08
CA THR A 349 21.89 6.31 8.39
C THR A 349 22.74 5.07 8.13
N GLY A 350 22.19 3.88 8.26
CA GLY A 350 22.87 2.61 8.01
C GLY A 350 21.93 1.41 8.13
N TRP A 351 22.49 0.23 7.96
CA TRP A 351 21.80 -1.05 8.06
C TRP A 351 22.29 -1.89 9.27
N GLY A 352 22.89 -1.24 10.26
CA GLY A 352 23.40 -1.93 11.45
C GLY A 352 24.87 -2.31 11.39
N GLN A 353 25.65 -1.78 10.44
CA GLN A 353 27.08 -2.11 10.28
C GLN A 353 27.98 -1.34 11.25
N THR A 354 27.64 -0.09 11.56
CA THR A 354 28.45 0.80 12.41
C THR A 354 27.86 1.00 13.80
N ARG A 355 26.56 0.81 13.95
CA ARG A 355 25.81 0.86 15.20
C ARG A 355 24.63 -0.13 15.13
N PRO A 356 24.02 -0.56 16.26
CA PRO A 356 22.92 -1.51 16.22
C PRO A 356 21.80 -1.06 15.27
N PHE A 357 21.19 -1.98 14.52
CA PHE A 357 20.12 -1.68 13.54
C PHE A 357 19.01 -0.81 14.14
N SER A 358 18.57 -1.11 15.37
CA SER A 358 17.54 -0.34 16.06
C SER A 358 17.95 1.08 16.42
N GLN A 359 19.26 1.41 16.44
CA GLN A 359 19.78 2.74 16.72
C GLN A 359 20.03 3.56 15.46
N GLU A 360 19.90 2.96 14.28
CA GLU A 360 19.95 3.70 13.02
C GLU A 360 18.77 4.67 12.92
N SER A 361 19.01 5.84 12.37
CA SER A 361 17.91 6.75 12.02
C SER A 361 17.33 6.36 10.67
N THR A 362 16.00 6.42 10.57
CA THR A 362 15.25 6.18 9.32
C THR A 362 14.20 7.24 9.13
N TYR A 363 13.92 7.58 7.89
CA TYR A 363 12.89 8.55 7.55
C TYR A 363 12.17 8.19 6.26
N SER A 364 10.95 8.69 6.12
CA SER A 364 10.23 8.74 4.85
C SER A 364 9.83 10.17 4.54
N ILE A 365 9.76 10.52 3.24
CA ILE A 365 9.13 11.75 2.77
C ILE A 365 8.20 11.39 1.62
N ARG A 366 6.95 11.85 1.70
CA ARG A 366 5.94 11.61 0.68
C ARG A 366 5.91 12.77 -0.32
N PHE A 367 5.86 12.47 -1.63
CA PHE A 367 5.72 13.46 -2.70
C PHE A 367 4.99 12.83 -3.92
N GLY A 368 5.12 13.40 -5.10
CA GLY A 368 4.70 12.79 -6.36
C GLY A 368 3.22 13.00 -6.70
N PRO A 369 2.57 12.01 -7.32
CA PRO A 369 1.23 12.18 -7.88
C PRO A 369 0.18 12.51 -6.83
N ALA A 370 -0.88 13.15 -7.28
CA ALA A 370 -2.05 13.44 -6.48
C ALA A 370 -2.61 12.16 -5.83
N ARG A 371 -3.37 12.33 -4.75
CA ARG A 371 -3.92 11.22 -3.98
C ARG A 371 -4.79 10.29 -4.82
N GLU A 372 -4.49 9.02 -4.77
CA GLU A 372 -5.25 7.95 -5.40
C GLU A 372 -5.52 6.83 -4.39
N LYS A 373 -6.49 5.97 -4.68
CA LYS A 373 -6.80 4.73 -3.95
C LYS A 373 -6.65 4.87 -2.41
N HIS A 374 -5.55 4.34 -1.88
CA HIS A 374 -5.22 4.28 -0.46
C HIS A 374 -4.36 5.45 0.02
N GLY A 375 -4.08 6.43 -0.84
CA GLY A 375 -3.31 7.62 -0.49
C GLY A 375 -4.07 8.60 0.42
N HIS A 376 -3.28 9.41 1.11
CA HIS A 376 -3.75 10.55 1.89
C HIS A 376 -3.25 11.87 1.27
N ASN A 377 -3.67 13.03 1.77
CA ASN A 377 -3.08 14.32 1.44
C ASN A 377 -1.82 14.57 2.29
N ASP A 378 -0.93 13.60 2.28
CA ASP A 378 0.32 13.50 3.05
C ASP A 378 1.55 14.06 2.32
N HIS A 379 1.31 14.94 1.35
CA HIS A 379 2.37 15.55 0.54
C HIS A 379 3.37 16.35 1.38
N MET A 380 4.67 16.12 1.12
CA MET A 380 5.82 16.64 1.87
C MET A 380 5.87 16.17 3.34
N ALA A 381 4.99 15.24 3.77
CA ALA A 381 5.00 14.72 5.12
C ALA A 381 6.25 13.86 5.37
N ILE A 382 6.72 13.92 6.62
CA ILE A 382 7.93 13.21 7.07
C ILE A 382 7.57 12.31 8.22
N THR A 383 8.00 11.04 8.19
CA THR A 383 8.12 10.21 9.40
C THR A 383 9.60 10.05 9.75
N TYR A 384 9.91 9.95 11.04
CA TYR A 384 11.31 9.86 11.48
C TYR A 384 11.45 8.96 12.70
N THR A 385 12.37 8.01 12.62
CA THR A 385 12.74 7.10 13.70
C THR A 385 14.22 7.30 13.99
N SER A 386 14.60 7.41 15.23
CA SER A 386 16.00 7.59 15.67
C SER A 386 16.18 7.09 17.11
N ARG A 387 17.37 6.65 17.46
CA ARG A 387 17.73 6.26 18.84
C ARG A 387 16.81 5.18 19.41
N GLY A 388 16.42 4.22 18.58
CA GLY A 388 15.59 3.09 19.00
C GLY A 388 14.11 3.43 19.25
N ARG A 389 13.61 4.56 18.72
CA ARG A 389 12.22 4.95 18.86
C ARG A 389 11.70 5.81 17.71
N GLU A 390 10.39 5.85 17.56
CA GLU A 390 9.73 6.82 16.70
C GLU A 390 9.86 8.22 17.30
N ILE A 391 10.19 9.20 16.46
CA ILE A 391 10.35 10.62 16.80
C ILE A 391 9.20 11.43 16.21
N LEU A 392 8.95 11.26 14.91
CA LEU A 392 7.79 11.81 14.21
C LEU A 392 6.98 10.64 13.65
N VAL A 393 5.70 10.60 13.99
CA VAL A 393 4.74 9.62 13.50
C VAL A 393 3.77 10.25 12.51
N ASP A 394 3.03 9.43 11.79
CA ASP A 394 1.89 9.84 10.96
C ASP A 394 0.58 9.69 11.75
N GLY A 395 -0.49 10.37 11.32
CA GLY A 395 -1.81 10.19 11.90
C GLY A 395 -2.36 8.78 11.75
N GLY A 396 -1.91 8.06 10.72
CA GLY A 396 -2.23 6.65 10.46
C GLY A 396 -3.58 6.44 9.77
N HIS A 397 -4.08 5.22 9.82
CA HIS A 397 -5.28 4.76 9.11
C HIS A 397 -6.50 4.63 10.04
N ALA A 398 -7.50 5.49 9.86
CA ALA A 398 -8.71 5.55 10.70
C ALA A 398 -9.84 4.60 10.24
N GLY A 399 -9.54 3.56 9.45
CA GLY A 399 -10.56 2.66 8.88
C GLY A 399 -11.25 3.24 7.64
N TYR A 400 -12.42 2.67 7.28
CA TYR A 400 -13.13 3.01 6.03
C TYR A 400 -14.51 3.65 6.27
N GLN A 401 -14.82 4.02 7.50
CA GLN A 401 -16.07 4.69 7.85
C GLN A 401 -16.10 6.10 7.27
N THR A 402 -17.28 6.56 6.90
CA THR A 402 -17.48 7.95 6.45
C THR A 402 -17.79 8.82 7.66
N ASP A 403 -16.74 9.21 8.39
CA ASP A 403 -16.83 10.04 9.59
C ASP A 403 -15.72 11.10 9.65
N LYS A 404 -15.79 11.97 10.66
CA LYS A 404 -14.81 13.06 10.87
C LYS A 404 -13.38 12.55 11.13
N TRP A 405 -13.24 11.35 11.68
CA TRP A 405 -11.95 10.75 12.01
C TRP A 405 -11.22 10.29 10.75
N ARG A 406 -11.97 9.60 9.87
CA ARG A 406 -11.45 9.23 8.55
C ARG A 406 -11.16 10.46 7.68
N ALA A 407 -12.03 11.48 7.73
CA ALA A 407 -11.80 12.73 7.03
C ALA A 407 -10.50 13.41 7.50
N TRP A 408 -10.28 13.50 8.83
CA TRP A 408 -9.05 14.04 9.40
C TRP A 408 -7.83 13.21 9.01
N ALA A 409 -7.84 11.88 9.21
CA ALA A 409 -6.70 11.03 8.92
C ALA A 409 -6.22 11.13 7.47
N ARG A 410 -7.12 11.42 6.52
CA ARG A 410 -6.80 11.61 5.10
C ARG A 410 -6.45 13.05 4.71
N SER A 411 -6.66 14.01 5.60
CA SER A 411 -6.40 15.43 5.36
C SER A 411 -4.95 15.80 5.68
N GLN A 412 -4.51 16.96 5.19
CA GLN A 412 -3.19 17.51 5.51
C GLN A 412 -2.95 17.68 7.01
N ALA A 413 -4.02 17.85 7.82
CA ALA A 413 -3.93 18.07 9.26
C ALA A 413 -3.43 16.86 10.06
N ALA A 414 -3.43 15.66 9.48
CA ALA A 414 -2.96 14.44 10.13
C ALA A 414 -1.48 14.12 9.84
N HIS A 415 -0.77 14.96 9.10
CA HIS A 415 0.55 14.65 8.58
C HIS A 415 1.59 15.72 8.93
N ASN A 416 2.87 15.33 8.98
CA ASN A 416 3.99 16.20 9.34
C ASN A 416 4.38 17.12 8.17
N SER A 417 3.52 18.08 7.86
CA SER A 417 3.75 19.02 6.76
C SER A 417 3.33 20.45 7.08
N LEU A 418 3.63 21.39 6.19
CA LEU A 418 3.08 22.76 6.26
C LEU A 418 1.65 22.72 5.74
N THR A 419 0.69 23.21 6.52
CA THR A 419 -0.73 23.26 6.18
C THR A 419 -1.27 24.67 6.16
N THR A 420 -2.43 24.83 5.55
CA THR A 420 -3.25 26.04 5.55
C THR A 420 -4.67 25.68 6.01
N PRO A 421 -4.95 25.63 7.32
CA PRO A 421 -6.18 25.07 7.89
C PRO A 421 -7.48 25.66 7.34
N MET A 422 -7.45 26.92 6.90
CA MET A 422 -8.62 27.62 6.33
C MET A 422 -8.84 27.30 4.83
N THR A 423 -7.92 26.56 4.20
CA THR A 423 -8.04 26.20 2.79
C THR A 423 -8.68 24.82 2.68
N PRO A 424 -9.74 24.66 1.86
CA PRO A 424 -10.33 23.34 1.64
C PRO A 424 -9.32 22.32 1.18
N ASP A 425 -9.39 21.11 1.74
CA ASP A 425 -8.51 20.00 1.39
C ASP A 425 -8.77 19.58 -0.07
N ARG A 426 -7.78 19.75 -0.92
CA ARG A 426 -7.85 19.43 -2.35
C ARG A 426 -6.86 18.33 -2.69
N ASN A 427 -7.12 17.67 -3.80
CA ASN A 427 -6.19 16.71 -4.36
C ASN A 427 -5.19 17.44 -5.27
N PHE A 428 -3.89 17.30 -5.02
CA PHE A 428 -2.81 17.96 -5.73
C PHE A 428 -1.58 17.05 -5.82
N ALA A 429 -0.63 17.40 -6.68
CA ALA A 429 0.64 16.70 -6.83
C ALA A 429 1.79 17.53 -6.26
N THR A 430 2.84 16.86 -5.81
CA THR A 430 4.07 17.48 -5.29
C THR A 430 5.27 17.07 -6.15
N THR A 431 6.13 18.00 -6.47
CA THR A 431 7.33 17.75 -7.27
C THR A 431 8.58 17.79 -6.40
N LEU A 432 9.45 16.80 -6.51
CA LEU A 432 10.82 16.87 -6.03
C LEU A 432 11.63 17.72 -7.02
N LYS A 433 12.02 18.92 -6.61
CA LYS A 433 12.77 19.87 -7.44
C LYS A 433 14.25 19.52 -7.56
N ARG A 434 14.84 19.12 -6.45
CA ARG A 434 16.25 18.72 -6.38
C ARG A 434 16.53 17.89 -5.14
N SER A 435 17.56 17.08 -5.24
CA SER A 435 18.14 16.35 -4.11
C SER A 435 19.67 16.44 -4.19
N ARG A 436 20.31 16.37 -3.02
CA ARG A 436 21.76 16.26 -2.90
C ARG A 436 22.08 15.27 -1.79
N ILE A 437 22.78 14.21 -2.13
CA ILE A 437 23.15 13.13 -1.23
C ILE A 437 24.65 13.19 -1.00
N GLU A 438 25.03 13.43 0.25
CA GLU A 438 26.42 13.50 0.71
C GLU A 438 26.67 12.40 1.77
N PRO A 439 27.92 12.11 2.10
CA PRO A 439 28.22 11.04 3.08
C PRO A 439 27.57 11.25 4.46
N ASP A 440 27.41 12.49 4.89
CA ASP A 440 26.95 12.90 6.21
C ASP A 440 25.65 13.69 6.24
N SER A 441 25.10 14.01 5.06
CA SER A 441 23.84 14.76 4.94
C SER A 441 23.08 14.45 3.67
N GLU A 442 21.76 14.54 3.73
CA GLU A 442 20.87 14.46 2.57
C GLU A 442 19.96 15.69 2.53
N PHE A 443 19.90 16.34 1.38
CA PHE A 443 19.02 17.48 1.13
C PHE A 443 18.00 17.16 0.04
N TYR A 444 16.74 17.51 0.29
CA TYR A 444 15.61 17.39 -0.63
C TYR A 444 14.83 18.69 -0.66
N GLU A 445 14.38 19.10 -1.85
CA GLU A 445 13.51 20.27 -2.01
C GLU A 445 12.28 19.91 -2.83
N PHE A 446 11.12 20.14 -2.25
CA PHE A 446 9.81 19.86 -2.83
C PHE A 446 9.01 21.13 -3.03
N THR A 447 8.10 21.13 -4.02
CA THR A 447 7.16 22.22 -4.25
C THR A 447 5.81 21.70 -4.69
N ASP A 448 4.76 22.39 -4.29
CA ASP A 448 3.37 22.11 -4.69
C ASP A 448 2.46 23.34 -4.57
N GLN A 449 1.20 23.13 -4.98
CA GLN A 449 0.12 24.13 -4.93
C GLN A 449 -1.13 23.49 -4.32
N PRO A 450 -1.28 23.46 -2.98
CA PRO A 450 -2.38 22.79 -2.30
C PRO A 450 -3.73 23.48 -2.46
N GLY A 451 -3.74 24.73 -2.92
CA GLY A 451 -4.93 25.53 -3.14
C GLY A 451 -4.71 26.61 -4.19
N THR A 452 -5.79 27.22 -4.66
CA THR A 452 -5.71 28.32 -5.62
C THR A 452 -4.94 29.50 -5.03
N GLY A 453 -3.85 29.91 -5.67
CA GLY A 453 -3.03 31.03 -5.24
C GLY A 453 -2.17 30.77 -4.01
N ILE A 454 -1.94 29.50 -3.67
CA ILE A 454 -1.02 29.10 -2.61
C ILE A 454 0.11 28.28 -3.21
N ASP A 455 1.34 28.76 -3.05
CA ASP A 455 2.56 28.04 -3.44
C ASP A 455 3.32 27.64 -2.17
N ARG A 456 3.75 26.37 -2.10
CA ARG A 456 4.59 25.87 -1.00
C ARG A 456 5.90 25.32 -1.53
N THR A 457 6.95 25.52 -0.72
CA THR A 457 8.25 24.87 -0.89
C THR A 457 8.71 24.33 0.45
N ARG A 458 9.16 23.09 0.49
CA ARG A 458 9.79 22.48 1.65
C ARG A 458 11.18 22.00 1.32
N GLY A 459 12.18 22.55 2.03
CA GLY A 459 13.55 22.03 2.06
C GLY A 459 13.71 21.11 3.28
N VAL A 460 14.19 19.89 3.08
CA VAL A 460 14.50 18.92 4.14
C VAL A 460 15.97 18.59 4.10
N LEU A 461 16.68 18.81 5.21
CA LEU A 461 18.06 18.39 5.40
C LEU A 461 18.11 17.37 6.53
N VAL A 462 18.54 16.17 6.21
CA VAL A 462 18.80 15.10 7.16
C VAL A 462 20.28 15.04 7.45
N LEU A 463 20.65 15.14 8.71
CA LEU A 463 22.05 15.04 9.14
C LEU A 463 22.30 13.71 9.84
N LYS A 464 23.54 13.24 9.71
CA LYS A 464 24.09 12.11 10.44
C LYS A 464 25.21 12.64 11.32
N ASP A 465 25.27 12.11 12.52
CA ASP A 465 26.31 12.43 13.51
C ASP A 465 26.56 13.95 13.67
N PRO A 466 25.66 14.65 14.40
CA PRO A 466 24.50 14.12 15.12
C PRO A 466 23.28 13.88 14.21
N ASP A 467 22.50 12.82 14.52
CA ASP A 467 21.27 12.52 13.81
C ASP A 467 20.20 13.58 14.15
N LEU A 468 19.78 14.35 13.15
CA LEU A 468 18.69 15.34 13.28
C LEU A 468 18.07 15.68 11.93
N LEU A 469 16.90 16.32 11.97
CA LEU A 469 16.24 16.88 10.81
C LEU A 469 16.21 18.40 10.88
N VAL A 470 16.47 19.05 9.75
CA VAL A 470 16.22 20.48 9.56
C VAL A 470 15.25 20.65 8.43
N VAL A 471 14.16 21.37 8.67
CA VAL A 471 13.10 21.59 7.68
C VAL A 471 12.86 23.08 7.53
N LEU A 472 12.93 23.55 6.29
CA LEU A 472 12.56 24.90 5.92
C LEU A 472 11.27 24.87 5.11
N ASP A 473 10.20 25.33 5.70
CA ASP A 473 8.92 25.56 5.04
C ASP A 473 8.80 27.00 4.59
N GLN A 474 8.44 27.17 3.33
CA GLN A 474 8.14 28.47 2.74
C GLN A 474 6.79 28.38 2.01
N ALA A 475 5.96 29.38 2.20
CA ALA A 475 4.71 29.49 1.45
C ALA A 475 4.41 30.94 1.09
N THR A 476 3.72 31.12 -0.03
CA THR A 476 3.11 32.38 -0.44
C THR A 476 1.64 32.15 -0.78
N SER A 477 0.80 33.18 -0.55
CA SER A 477 -0.61 33.15 -0.88
C SER A 477 -1.05 34.50 -1.42
N THR A 478 -2.00 34.47 -2.36
CA THR A 478 -2.65 35.69 -2.88
C THR A 478 -3.54 36.39 -1.85
N THR A 479 -3.96 35.69 -0.80
CA THR A 479 -4.76 36.22 0.31
C THR A 479 -4.12 35.86 1.66
N PRO A 480 -4.35 36.64 2.73
CA PRO A 480 -3.85 36.30 4.05
C PRO A 480 -4.34 34.91 4.49
N GLN A 481 -3.43 34.09 5.01
CA GLN A 481 -3.66 32.73 5.49
C GLN A 481 -3.16 32.54 6.92
N GLN A 482 -3.65 31.49 7.56
CA GLN A 482 -2.99 30.83 8.68
C GLN A 482 -2.13 29.70 8.12
N PHE A 483 -0.84 29.71 8.41
CA PHE A 483 0.11 28.67 8.03
C PHE A 483 0.55 27.92 9.28
N GLN A 484 0.53 26.59 9.25
CA GLN A 484 0.93 25.74 10.36
C GLN A 484 1.87 24.63 9.87
N THR A 485 3.08 24.58 10.38
CA THR A 485 3.91 23.36 10.26
C THR A 485 3.60 22.44 11.42
N LEU A 486 3.14 21.23 11.11
CA LEU A 486 2.68 20.23 12.07
C LEU A 486 3.76 19.18 12.32
N TRP A 487 3.91 18.80 13.61
CA TRP A 487 4.81 17.74 14.06
C TRP A 487 4.05 16.78 14.98
N HIS A 488 3.62 15.63 14.43
CA HIS A 488 2.91 14.59 15.17
C HIS A 488 3.91 13.70 15.89
N LEU A 489 3.70 13.51 17.17
CA LEU A 489 4.59 12.78 18.07
C LEU A 489 3.92 11.49 18.54
N PRO A 490 4.69 10.47 18.96
CA PRO A 490 4.15 9.25 19.54
C PRO A 490 3.21 9.53 20.74
N ASP A 491 2.20 8.68 20.91
CA ASP A 491 1.15 8.76 21.94
C ASP A 491 1.69 8.69 23.37
N ASP A 492 2.89 8.10 23.56
CA ASP A 492 3.57 7.94 24.84
C ASP A 492 4.37 9.18 25.31
N GLN A 493 4.26 10.31 24.58
CA GLN A 493 5.04 11.51 24.88
C GLN A 493 4.23 12.60 25.58
N ASN A 494 4.92 13.33 26.46
CA ASN A 494 4.47 14.63 26.99
C ASN A 494 5.32 15.73 26.38
N VAL A 495 4.67 16.84 26.01
CA VAL A 495 5.31 18.02 25.42
C VAL A 495 5.28 19.18 26.41
N THR A 496 6.42 19.86 26.52
CA THR A 496 6.54 21.12 27.27
C THR A 496 7.02 22.21 26.33
N VAL A 497 6.23 23.26 26.14
CA VAL A 497 6.66 24.48 25.45
C VAL A 497 7.48 25.31 26.43
N ARG A 498 8.76 25.52 26.14
CA ARG A 498 9.70 26.25 27.00
C ARG A 498 9.81 27.74 26.63
N SER A 499 9.59 28.05 25.38
CA SER A 499 9.64 29.40 24.83
C SER A 499 8.95 29.45 23.45
N PRO A 500 8.73 30.63 22.86
CA PRO A 500 8.24 30.71 21.47
C PRO A 500 9.13 30.04 20.43
N THR A 501 10.37 29.65 20.79
CA THR A 501 11.32 28.99 19.90
C THR A 501 11.58 27.53 20.22
N THR A 502 11.01 26.98 21.32
CA THR A 502 11.44 25.66 21.80
C THR A 502 10.31 24.88 22.46
N ALA A 503 9.98 23.73 21.91
CA ALA A 503 9.21 22.68 22.57
C ALA A 503 10.11 21.46 22.84
N VAL A 504 9.80 20.72 23.90
CA VAL A 504 10.51 19.49 24.27
C VAL A 504 9.51 18.39 24.51
N ALA A 505 9.66 17.31 23.76
CA ALA A 505 8.87 16.09 23.91
C ALA A 505 9.68 15.03 24.65
N LYS A 506 9.03 14.34 25.62
CA LYS A 506 9.68 13.32 26.43
C LYS A 506 8.68 12.24 26.84
N LYS A 507 9.09 10.96 26.70
CA LYS A 507 8.37 9.86 27.35
C LYS A 507 8.68 9.86 28.84
N PRO A 508 7.69 9.78 29.74
CA PRO A 508 7.92 9.60 31.18
C PRO A 508 8.82 8.37 31.44
N GLY A 509 9.89 8.55 32.21
CA GLY A 509 10.87 7.48 32.47
C GLY A 509 11.75 7.07 31.29
N GLY A 510 11.61 7.69 30.13
CA GLY A 510 12.38 7.37 28.92
C GLY A 510 13.81 7.92 28.95
N GLY A 511 14.73 7.21 28.26
CA GLY A 511 16.15 7.58 28.11
C GLY A 511 16.42 8.66 27.05
N THR A 512 15.41 9.06 26.27
CA THR A 512 15.54 10.03 25.18
C THR A 512 14.47 11.13 25.31
N GLN A 513 14.80 12.32 24.81
CA GLN A 513 13.89 13.45 24.62
C GLN A 513 14.12 14.05 23.22
N THR A 514 13.15 14.76 22.70
CA THR A 514 13.24 15.44 21.40
C THR A 514 13.03 16.92 21.58
N PHE A 515 14.00 17.70 21.15
CA PHE A 515 13.85 19.16 21.04
C PHE A 515 13.26 19.47 19.66
N LEU A 516 12.23 20.30 19.65
CA LEU A 516 11.64 20.88 18.45
C LEU A 516 11.92 22.38 18.53
N PHE A 517 12.89 22.83 17.72
CA PHE A 517 13.23 24.25 17.65
C PHE A 517 12.54 24.88 16.46
N GLN A 518 11.94 26.06 16.70
CA GLN A 518 11.50 26.98 15.67
C GLN A 518 12.51 28.15 15.60
N ILE A 519 13.37 28.13 14.59
CA ILE A 519 14.44 29.12 14.47
C ILE A 519 13.89 30.42 13.85
N PRO A 520 14.06 31.59 14.47
CA PRO A 520 13.68 32.86 13.86
C PRO A 520 14.44 33.10 12.55
N TYR A 521 13.70 33.16 11.45
CA TYR A 521 14.26 33.38 10.12
C TYR A 521 13.29 34.19 9.26
N ARG A 522 13.75 35.34 8.74
CA ARG A 522 13.00 36.31 7.91
C ARG A 522 11.78 36.97 8.56
N GLN A 523 11.15 36.36 9.54
CA GLN A 523 9.97 36.86 10.23
C GLN A 523 10.19 36.80 11.73
N GLN A 524 9.62 37.76 12.47
CA GLN A 524 9.53 37.68 13.93
C GLN A 524 8.56 36.59 14.33
N LEU A 525 8.82 35.95 15.46
CA LEU A 525 7.92 34.96 16.01
C LEU A 525 6.81 35.65 16.82
N PRO A 526 5.53 35.28 16.63
CA PRO A 526 4.47 35.68 17.54
C PRO A 526 4.67 35.04 18.92
N THR A 527 4.01 35.55 19.95
CA THR A 527 4.09 35.01 21.33
C THR A 527 3.54 33.59 21.42
N ASP A 528 2.54 33.26 20.61
CA ASP A 528 1.88 31.95 20.47
C ASP A 528 2.40 31.13 19.30
N ALA A 529 3.68 31.36 18.91
CA ALA A 529 4.32 30.72 17.77
C ALA A 529 4.34 29.19 17.84
N ILE A 530 4.26 28.61 19.03
CA ILE A 530 4.17 27.16 19.27
C ILE A 530 2.89 26.85 20.04
N GLN A 531 2.06 25.99 19.46
CA GLN A 531 0.88 25.42 20.10
C GLN A 531 1.01 23.90 20.16
N VAL A 532 0.30 23.27 21.09
CA VAL A 532 0.30 21.80 21.24
C VAL A 532 -1.13 21.35 21.44
N GLU A 533 -1.58 20.45 20.60
CA GLU A 533 -2.89 19.80 20.74
C GLU A 533 -2.71 18.30 20.98
N LYS A 534 -3.60 17.72 21.81
CA LYS A 534 -3.59 16.30 22.12
C LYS A 534 -5.01 15.83 22.43
N GLY A 535 -5.57 15.02 21.52
CA GLY A 535 -6.87 14.40 21.73
C GLY A 535 -8.08 15.31 21.49
N GLU A 536 -7.91 16.37 20.68
CA GLU A 536 -9.00 17.29 20.35
C GLU A 536 -9.96 16.68 19.34
N SER A 537 -11.25 16.88 19.54
CA SER A 537 -12.30 16.28 18.70
C SER A 537 -13.09 17.28 17.86
N ASP A 538 -12.90 18.58 18.10
CA ASP A 538 -13.53 19.65 17.30
C ASP A 538 -12.74 20.96 17.42
N PRO A 539 -11.93 21.30 16.41
CA PRO A 539 -11.55 20.46 15.27
C PRO A 539 -10.76 19.20 15.70
N VAL A 540 -10.81 18.16 14.86
CA VAL A 540 -10.06 16.94 15.17
C VAL A 540 -8.57 17.19 15.00
N GLN A 541 -7.78 17.01 16.08
CA GLN A 541 -6.32 17.13 16.05
C GLN A 541 -5.68 16.39 17.24
N GLY A 542 -4.42 15.99 17.08
CA GLY A 542 -3.66 15.36 18.16
C GLY A 542 -4.02 13.89 18.41
N TRP A 543 -4.13 13.12 17.33
CA TRP A 543 -4.44 11.68 17.38
C TRP A 543 -3.47 10.85 16.58
N HIS A 544 -3.36 9.57 16.93
CA HIS A 544 -2.60 8.54 16.22
C HIS A 544 -3.40 7.26 16.14
N TYR A 545 -3.39 6.62 14.98
CA TYR A 545 -4.01 5.32 14.71
C TYR A 545 -2.90 4.27 14.49
N PRO A 546 -2.49 3.50 15.52
CA PRO A 546 -1.56 2.39 15.35
C PRO A 546 -2.19 1.25 14.54
N ASP A 547 -3.52 1.12 14.58
CA ASP A 547 -4.34 0.22 13.76
C ASP A 547 -5.72 0.83 13.52
N ILE A 548 -6.52 0.23 12.61
CA ILE A 548 -7.83 0.76 12.20
C ILE A 548 -8.90 0.76 13.31
N PHE A 549 -8.67 0.06 14.40
CA PHE A 549 -9.62 -0.07 15.51
C PHE A 549 -9.22 0.75 16.74
N THR A 550 -7.95 1.16 16.81
CA THR A 550 -7.39 1.81 18.00
C THR A 550 -7.00 3.25 17.71
N ARG A 551 -7.67 4.19 18.36
CA ARG A 551 -7.33 5.61 18.31
C ARG A 551 -6.74 6.04 19.66
N LYS A 552 -5.58 6.71 19.62
CA LYS A 552 -4.88 7.18 20.81
C LYS A 552 -4.64 8.68 20.75
N PRO A 553 -4.90 9.44 21.83
CA PRO A 553 -4.47 10.82 21.92
C PRO A 553 -2.94 10.91 21.84
N ALA A 554 -2.43 11.67 20.88
CA ALA A 554 -1.01 11.85 20.62
C ALA A 554 -0.69 13.35 20.42
N PRO A 555 0.40 13.89 20.97
CA PRO A 555 0.67 15.30 20.84
C PRO A 555 0.99 15.70 19.39
N THR A 556 0.41 16.80 18.94
CA THR A 556 0.81 17.52 17.72
C THR A 556 1.36 18.88 18.12
N VAL A 557 2.64 19.15 17.80
CA VAL A 557 3.27 20.46 17.98
C VAL A 557 3.10 21.25 16.69
N MET A 558 2.55 22.45 16.80
CA MET A 558 2.23 23.32 15.68
C MET A 558 3.06 24.59 15.72
N PHE A 559 3.76 24.90 14.62
CA PHE A 559 4.49 26.15 14.43
C PHE A 559 3.67 27.07 13.52
N ASN A 560 3.20 28.17 14.09
CA ASN A 560 2.19 29.04 13.47
C ASN A 560 2.79 30.31 12.83
N ARG A 561 2.23 30.72 11.69
CA ARG A 561 2.43 32.01 11.02
C ARG A 561 1.12 32.49 10.42
N SER A 562 0.96 33.81 10.34
CA SER A 562 -0.18 34.45 9.70
C SER A 562 0.30 35.44 8.65
N GLY A 563 -0.45 35.64 7.59
CA GLY A 563 -0.19 36.62 6.54
C GLY A 563 -0.24 36.03 5.13
N GLN A 564 0.26 36.77 4.14
CA GLN A 564 0.34 36.31 2.75
C GLN A 564 1.60 35.49 2.45
N SER A 565 2.50 35.37 3.42
CA SER A 565 3.67 34.52 3.30
C SER A 565 4.08 33.95 4.64
N ALA A 566 4.66 32.76 4.63
CA ALA A 566 5.24 32.13 5.80
C ALA A 566 6.66 31.61 5.48
N THR A 567 7.54 31.72 6.47
CA THR A 567 8.84 31.04 6.47
C THR A 567 9.05 30.45 7.87
N ILE A 568 9.10 29.12 7.95
CA ILE A 568 9.24 28.37 9.19
C ILE A 568 10.46 27.46 9.07
N LEU A 569 11.49 27.74 9.87
CA LEU A 569 12.69 26.92 9.97
C LEU A 569 12.62 26.07 11.25
N SER A 570 12.51 24.77 11.08
CA SER A 570 12.38 23.79 12.15
C SER A 570 13.64 22.95 12.28
N VAL A 571 14.03 22.64 13.52
CA VAL A 571 15.05 21.61 13.82
C VAL A 571 14.46 20.59 14.78
N ILE A 572 14.48 19.32 14.39
CA ILE A 572 14.01 18.19 15.20
C ILE A 572 15.25 17.42 15.67
N ALA A 573 15.55 17.53 16.94
CA ALA A 573 16.78 17.03 17.54
C ALA A 573 16.50 16.00 18.65
N PRO A 574 16.54 14.70 18.36
CA PRO A 574 16.47 13.66 19.39
C PRO A 574 17.82 13.59 20.14
N VAL A 575 17.75 13.61 21.48
CA VAL A 575 18.92 13.56 22.36
C VAL A 575 18.69 12.61 23.52
N LYS A 576 19.75 12.23 24.23
CA LYS A 576 19.63 11.54 25.52
C LYS A 576 18.96 12.45 26.53
N THR A 577 18.12 11.92 27.41
CA THR A 577 17.39 12.71 28.42
C THR A 577 18.31 13.53 29.34
N SER A 578 19.53 13.04 29.57
CA SER A 578 20.55 13.71 30.40
C SER A 578 21.29 14.83 29.68
N GLN A 579 21.06 15.00 28.38
CA GLN A 579 21.81 15.96 27.55
C GLN A 579 20.89 17.07 27.02
N PRO A 580 21.32 18.34 27.04
CA PRO A 580 20.58 19.44 26.40
C PRO A 580 20.86 19.44 24.90
N ALA A 581 19.86 19.91 24.13
CA ALA A 581 20.11 20.46 22.80
C ALA A 581 20.02 22.00 22.88
N ARG A 582 20.90 22.68 22.17
CA ARG A 582 20.93 24.15 22.10
C ARG A 582 21.30 24.60 20.70
N TYR A 583 20.85 25.80 20.34
CA TYR A 583 21.25 26.44 19.12
C TYR A 583 21.63 27.90 19.34
N THR A 584 22.46 28.44 18.45
CA THR A 584 22.64 29.87 18.22
C THR A 584 22.45 30.15 16.74
N ALA A 585 21.98 31.34 16.41
CA ALA A 585 21.74 31.73 15.03
C ALA A 585 22.42 33.09 14.75
N ARG A 586 23.18 33.17 13.67
CA ARG A 586 23.88 34.38 13.23
C ARG A 586 23.81 34.55 11.71
N ARG A 587 24.01 35.75 11.22
CA ARG A 587 24.10 36.00 9.80
C ARG A 587 25.57 36.15 9.37
N ALA A 588 25.89 35.55 8.23
CA ALA A 588 27.13 35.76 7.51
C ALA A 588 26.77 36.25 6.09
N GLY A 589 26.82 37.56 5.90
CA GLY A 589 26.23 38.19 4.70
C GLY A 589 24.72 37.92 4.63
N SER A 590 24.26 37.33 3.51
CA SER A 590 22.86 36.98 3.29
C SER A 590 22.48 35.58 3.80
N THR A 591 23.44 34.76 4.21
CA THR A 591 23.23 33.39 4.72
C THR A 591 22.95 33.41 6.22
N LEU A 592 21.91 32.70 6.69
CA LEU A 592 21.74 32.38 8.08
C LEU A 592 22.59 31.17 8.43
N ILE A 593 23.39 31.28 9.47
CA ILE A 593 24.12 30.15 10.05
C ILE A 593 23.47 29.78 11.37
N VAL A 594 23.12 28.53 11.53
CA VAL A 594 22.59 27.93 12.75
C VAL A 594 23.62 26.97 13.30
N ASP A 595 24.22 27.33 14.43
CA ASP A 595 25.17 26.48 15.14
C ASP A 595 24.40 25.66 16.18
N LEU A 596 24.53 24.36 16.15
CA LEU A 596 23.80 23.39 16.99
C LEU A 596 24.78 22.63 17.88
N ASN A 597 24.41 22.45 19.14
CA ASN A 597 25.08 21.53 20.06
C ASN A 597 24.08 20.46 20.51
N ILE A 598 24.28 19.23 20.05
CA ILE A 598 23.37 18.10 20.20
C ILE A 598 24.13 16.94 20.84
N ASP A 599 23.77 16.52 22.05
CA ASP A 599 24.48 15.48 22.82
C ASP A 599 25.99 15.76 22.99
N GLY A 600 26.40 17.01 23.01
CA GLY A 600 27.81 17.41 23.05
C GLY A 600 28.52 17.48 21.70
N HIS A 601 27.85 17.10 20.62
CA HIS A 601 28.35 17.24 19.24
C HIS A 601 27.97 18.60 18.68
N HIS A 602 28.94 19.30 18.09
CA HIS A 602 28.73 20.57 17.42
C HIS A 602 28.54 20.33 15.93
N THR A 603 27.56 21.00 15.34
CA THR A 603 27.36 21.05 13.90
C THR A 603 26.77 22.39 13.49
N SER A 604 27.10 22.87 12.30
CA SER A 604 26.62 24.14 11.76
C SER A 604 25.87 23.95 10.44
N ILE A 605 24.79 24.67 10.28
CA ILE A 605 23.93 24.61 9.10
C ILE A 605 23.84 25.98 8.47
N GLY A 606 23.99 26.04 7.16
CA GLY A 606 23.76 27.22 6.35
C GLY A 606 22.38 27.21 5.70
N VAL A 607 21.66 28.34 5.78
CA VAL A 607 20.43 28.59 5.06
C VAL A 607 20.66 29.74 4.10
N THR A 608 20.72 29.43 2.80
CA THR A 608 20.97 30.45 1.76
C THR A 608 19.74 31.36 1.55
N PRO A 609 19.87 32.51 0.93
CA PRO A 609 18.75 33.37 0.55
C PRO A 609 17.71 32.68 -0.32
N GLY A 610 18.12 31.72 -1.16
CA GLY A 610 17.24 30.90 -1.99
C GLY A 610 16.55 29.73 -1.25
N GLY A 611 16.74 29.59 0.08
CA GLY A 611 16.12 28.54 0.86
C GLY A 611 16.85 27.19 0.83
N THR A 612 18.06 27.11 0.26
CA THR A 612 18.84 25.87 0.28
C THR A 612 19.45 25.66 1.65
N LEU A 613 19.27 24.45 2.18
CA LEU A 613 19.90 23.98 3.41
C LEU A 613 21.17 23.18 3.09
N HIS A 614 22.22 23.38 3.88
CA HIS A 614 23.46 22.60 3.76
C HIS A 614 24.19 22.54 5.08
N ARG A 615 24.88 21.43 5.33
CA ARG A 615 25.80 21.29 6.46
C ARG A 615 27.06 22.08 6.16
N LEU A 616 27.58 22.78 7.17
CA LEU A 616 28.83 23.56 7.09
C LEU A 616 29.99 22.83 7.78
N THR A 617 29.67 22.21 8.96
CA THR A 617 30.65 21.45 9.77
C THR A 617 29.96 20.28 10.45
#